data_5ae0fdf6304672e62a9b7473669b8e1b
#
_entry.id   5ae0fdf6304672e62a9b7473669b8e1b
#
_cell.length_a   1.000
_cell.length_b   1.000
_cell.length_c   1.000
_cell.angle_alpha   90.00
_cell.angle_beta   90.00
_cell.angle_gamma   90.00
#
_symmetry.space_group_name_H-M   'P 1'
#
loop_
_entity.id
_entity.type
_entity.pdbx_description
1 polymer ?
#
loop_
_entity_poly.entity_id
_entity_poly.type
_entity_poly.pdbx_seq_one_letter_code
_entity_poly.pdbx_strand_id
1 'polypeptide(L)'
;RVKNDFQAFLKSSDLTDAEIKKKVNGQVIVQITMLLQLSAIGKIEAAKEYIDEITGSGQKIVVFCKHKAVVDLLKKEYPKAVTVTGQDNEFQKQAAVDSFQKNENTNIIILNHKAGGVGITLTASSEVLMLELPWTQADCEQCEARCHRMGQPSNVRATYLLGDNTLDQWLYDIIQEKKVIANAVTGTEDTIP
;
A
#
# COMPACT_ATOMS: atom_id res chain seq x y z
N ARG A 1 -3.12 3.91 -29.51
CA ARG A 1 -3.90 4.91 -30.30
C ARG A 1 -4.02 6.22 -29.52
N VAL A 2 -4.64 6.23 -28.33
CA VAL A 2 -4.83 7.45 -27.50
C VAL A 2 -3.51 8.17 -27.21
N LYS A 3 -2.42 7.46 -26.93
CA LYS A 3 -1.10 8.07 -26.67
C LYS A 3 -0.55 8.78 -27.91
N ASN A 4 -0.73 8.21 -29.09
CA ASN A 4 -0.25 8.79 -30.35
C ASN A 4 -1.07 10.02 -30.75
N ASP A 5 -2.38 9.96 -30.57
CA ASP A 5 -3.29 11.08 -30.83
C ASP A 5 -3.01 12.27 -29.90
N PHE A 6 -2.71 11.99 -28.62
CA PHE A 6 -2.32 13.01 -27.65
C PHE A 6 -0.93 13.60 -27.93
N GLN A 7 0.02 12.77 -28.38
CA GLN A 7 1.34 13.27 -28.81
C GLN A 7 1.23 14.17 -30.05
N ALA A 8 0.37 13.81 -31.01
CA ALA A 8 0.10 14.64 -32.18
C ALA A 8 -0.52 15.97 -31.81
N PHE A 9 -1.47 15.99 -30.87
CA PHE A 9 -2.06 17.21 -30.32
C PHE A 9 -1.02 18.11 -29.63
N LEU A 10 -0.13 17.53 -28.81
CA LEU A 10 0.91 18.29 -28.13
C LEU A 10 1.96 18.86 -29.12
N LYS A 11 2.27 18.15 -30.20
CA LYS A 11 3.15 18.64 -31.28
C LYS A 11 2.53 19.80 -32.11
N SER A 12 1.21 19.92 -32.14
CA SER A 12 0.50 21.05 -32.75
C SER A 12 0.49 22.29 -31.86
N SER A 13 0.97 22.18 -30.60
CA SER A 13 1.12 23.28 -29.65
C SER A 13 2.59 23.76 -29.68
N ASP A 14 2.86 25.02 -29.39
CA ASP A 14 4.21 25.63 -29.35
C ASP A 14 5.05 25.10 -28.15
N LEU A 15 5.04 23.78 -27.91
CA LEU A 15 5.76 23.11 -26.80
C LEU A 15 7.02 22.43 -27.31
N THR A 16 8.08 22.51 -26.54
CA THR A 16 9.33 21.78 -26.82
C THR A 16 9.16 20.27 -26.65
N ASP A 17 9.98 19.45 -27.34
CA ASP A 17 9.95 17.99 -27.24
C ASP A 17 10.13 17.49 -25.78
N ALA A 18 10.90 18.22 -24.97
CA ALA A 18 11.10 17.89 -23.53
C ALA A 18 9.80 18.12 -22.72
N GLU A 19 9.08 19.21 -22.98
CA GLU A 19 7.80 19.52 -22.33
C GLU A 19 6.69 18.57 -22.77
N ILE A 20 6.66 18.18 -24.04
CA ILE A 20 5.75 17.18 -24.59
C ILE A 20 5.98 15.84 -23.86
N LYS A 21 7.25 15.39 -23.76
CA LYS A 21 7.62 14.15 -23.08
C LYS A 21 7.24 14.15 -21.61
N LYS A 22 7.44 15.27 -20.91
CA LYS A 22 7.05 15.45 -19.51
C LYS A 22 5.53 15.38 -19.31
N LYS A 23 4.74 16.04 -20.17
CA LYS A 23 3.27 16.02 -20.12
C LYS A 23 2.70 14.62 -20.44
N VAL A 24 3.23 13.94 -21.46
CA VAL A 24 2.81 12.57 -21.81
C VAL A 24 3.11 11.60 -20.67
N ASN A 25 4.29 11.68 -20.06
CA ASN A 25 4.65 10.82 -18.93
C ASN A 25 3.76 11.12 -17.71
N GLY A 26 3.46 12.36 -17.41
CA GLY A 26 2.55 12.75 -16.33
C GLY A 26 1.15 12.18 -16.51
N GLN A 27 0.60 12.25 -17.73
CA GLN A 27 -0.72 11.72 -18.04
C GLN A 27 -0.78 10.18 -17.93
N VAL A 28 0.24 9.48 -18.41
CA VAL A 28 0.34 8.02 -18.27
C VAL A 28 0.37 7.62 -16.79
N ILE A 29 1.13 8.32 -15.95
CA ILE A 29 1.19 8.05 -14.51
C ILE A 29 -0.19 8.25 -13.85
N VAL A 30 -0.92 9.31 -14.24
CA VAL A 30 -2.28 9.55 -13.73
C VAL A 30 -3.22 8.41 -14.12
N GLN A 31 -3.19 7.96 -15.38
CA GLN A 31 -4.01 6.83 -15.83
C GLN A 31 -3.69 5.54 -15.10
N ILE A 32 -2.41 5.20 -14.94
CA ILE A 32 -1.98 4.03 -14.16
C ILE A 32 -2.48 4.14 -12.72
N THR A 33 -2.36 5.31 -12.10
CA THR A 33 -2.82 5.53 -10.73
C THR A 33 -4.33 5.33 -10.59
N MET A 34 -5.12 5.83 -11.55
CA MET A 34 -6.58 5.61 -11.57
C MET A 34 -6.94 4.13 -11.73
N LEU A 35 -6.26 3.40 -12.61
CA LEU A 35 -6.51 1.97 -12.81
C LEU A 35 -6.14 1.14 -11.57
N LEU A 36 -5.04 1.47 -10.89
CA LEU A 36 -4.67 0.85 -9.61
C LEU A 36 -5.71 1.14 -8.52
N GLN A 37 -6.25 2.38 -8.46
CA GLN A 37 -7.31 2.72 -7.53
C GLN A 37 -8.61 1.95 -7.82
N LEU A 38 -8.99 1.81 -9.09
CA LEU A 38 -10.14 1.00 -9.50
C LEU A 38 -9.96 -0.47 -9.15
N SER A 39 -8.78 -1.03 -9.38
CA SER A 39 -8.44 -2.38 -8.95
C SER A 39 -8.60 -2.54 -7.43
N ALA A 40 -8.08 -1.59 -6.64
CA ALA A 40 -8.21 -1.61 -5.18
C ALA A 40 -9.68 -1.57 -4.72
N ILE A 41 -10.52 -0.73 -5.34
CA ILE A 41 -11.97 -0.69 -5.05
C ILE A 41 -12.61 -2.04 -5.38
N GLY A 42 -12.25 -2.66 -6.49
CA GLY A 42 -12.76 -3.98 -6.88
C GLY A 42 -12.37 -5.11 -5.92
N LYS A 43 -11.30 -4.93 -5.12
CA LYS A 43 -10.83 -5.91 -4.13
C LYS A 43 -11.42 -5.72 -2.73
N ILE A 44 -12.25 -4.71 -2.50
CA ILE A 44 -12.77 -4.40 -1.15
C ILE A 44 -13.49 -5.60 -0.52
N GLU A 45 -14.33 -6.32 -1.26
CA GLU A 45 -15.05 -7.48 -0.70
C GLU A 45 -14.08 -8.60 -0.29
N ALA A 46 -13.11 -8.95 -1.13
CA ALA A 46 -12.08 -9.94 -0.78
C ALA A 46 -11.21 -9.48 0.40
N ALA A 47 -10.92 -8.17 0.49
CA ALA A 47 -10.22 -7.61 1.63
C ALA A 47 -11.04 -7.73 2.92
N LYS A 48 -12.36 -7.52 2.85
CA LYS A 48 -13.28 -7.68 3.99
C LYS A 48 -13.30 -9.14 4.47
N GLU A 49 -13.47 -10.09 3.56
CA GLU A 49 -13.45 -11.52 3.89
C GLU A 49 -12.16 -11.87 4.66
N TYR A 50 -11.00 -11.43 4.18
CA TYR A 50 -9.72 -11.68 4.83
C TYR A 50 -9.60 -10.98 6.20
N ILE A 51 -10.01 -9.71 6.30
CA ILE A 51 -9.98 -8.94 7.56
C ILE A 51 -10.91 -9.59 8.59
N ASP A 52 -12.10 -10.03 8.19
CA ASP A 52 -13.08 -10.65 9.07
C ASP A 52 -12.60 -12.02 9.55
N GLU A 53 -11.93 -12.81 8.71
CA GLU A 53 -11.29 -14.07 9.10
C GLU A 53 -10.24 -13.84 10.20
N ILE A 54 -9.33 -12.88 10.00
CA ILE A 54 -8.26 -12.57 10.95
C ILE A 54 -8.83 -12.04 12.27
N THR A 55 -9.73 -11.05 12.19
CA THR A 55 -10.32 -10.45 13.40
C THR A 55 -11.28 -11.39 14.12
N GLY A 56 -11.98 -12.27 13.38
CA GLY A 56 -12.82 -13.33 13.93
C GLY A 56 -12.06 -14.38 14.71
N SER A 57 -10.77 -14.60 14.38
CA SER A 57 -9.87 -15.46 15.16
C SER A 57 -9.30 -14.77 16.43
N GLY A 58 -9.70 -13.54 16.71
CA GLY A 58 -9.23 -12.73 17.85
C GLY A 58 -7.89 -12.02 17.61
N GLN A 59 -7.38 -12.05 16.39
CA GLN A 59 -6.12 -11.40 16.03
C GLN A 59 -6.37 -9.95 15.58
N LYS A 60 -5.32 -9.13 15.67
CA LYS A 60 -5.32 -7.79 15.11
C LYS A 60 -4.72 -7.81 13.71
N ILE A 61 -5.11 -6.85 12.87
CA ILE A 61 -4.60 -6.73 11.51
C ILE A 61 -4.20 -5.31 11.16
N VAL A 62 -3.10 -5.18 10.44
CA VAL A 62 -2.59 -3.93 9.86
C VAL A 62 -2.90 -3.93 8.36
N VAL A 63 -3.64 -2.94 7.89
CA VAL A 63 -4.03 -2.84 6.47
C VAL A 63 -3.35 -1.63 5.85
N PHE A 64 -2.57 -1.87 4.80
CA PHE A 64 -1.91 -0.81 4.04
C PHE A 64 -2.66 -0.47 2.76
N CYS A 65 -2.95 0.82 2.59
CA CYS A 65 -3.59 1.40 1.42
C CYS A 65 -2.76 2.55 0.86
N LYS A 66 -3.00 2.89 -0.40
CA LYS A 66 -2.36 4.03 -1.08
C LYS A 66 -3.32 5.20 -1.26
N HIS A 67 -4.53 4.92 -1.70
CA HIS A 67 -5.51 5.93 -2.02
C HIS A 67 -6.45 6.21 -0.85
N LYS A 68 -6.68 7.51 -0.58
CA LYS A 68 -7.59 7.94 0.49
C LYS A 68 -9.00 7.36 0.31
N ALA A 69 -9.50 7.29 -0.91
CA ALA A 69 -10.82 6.72 -1.19
C ALA A 69 -10.96 5.26 -0.71
N VAL A 70 -9.89 4.46 -0.81
CA VAL A 70 -9.86 3.08 -0.32
C VAL A 70 -9.85 3.05 1.20
N VAL A 71 -9.07 3.92 1.85
CA VAL A 71 -9.09 4.08 3.32
C VAL A 71 -10.49 4.46 3.80
N ASP A 72 -11.15 5.43 3.15
CA ASP A 72 -12.49 5.91 3.51
C ASP A 72 -13.54 4.80 3.36
N LEU A 73 -13.46 3.97 2.30
CA LEU A 73 -14.33 2.82 2.10
C LEU A 73 -14.16 1.79 3.22
N LEU A 74 -12.93 1.39 3.52
CA LEU A 74 -12.68 0.45 4.62
C LEU A 74 -13.10 1.02 5.98
N LYS A 75 -12.87 2.31 6.22
CA LYS A 75 -13.31 2.97 7.46
C LYS A 75 -14.83 2.99 7.62
N LYS A 76 -15.56 3.08 6.52
CA LYS A 76 -17.02 2.98 6.52
C LYS A 76 -17.49 1.57 6.89
N GLU A 77 -16.84 0.55 6.37
CA GLU A 77 -17.13 -0.86 6.69
C GLU A 77 -16.72 -1.21 8.14
N TYR A 78 -15.59 -0.67 8.59
CA TYR A 78 -15.04 -0.90 9.93
C TYR A 78 -14.99 0.39 10.77
N PRO A 79 -16.14 0.88 11.31
CA PRO A 79 -16.18 2.15 12.05
C PRO A 79 -15.27 2.19 13.28
N LYS A 80 -14.97 1.04 13.89
CA LYS A 80 -14.06 0.90 15.04
C LYS A 80 -12.60 0.88 14.67
N ALA A 81 -12.25 0.66 13.38
CA ALA A 81 -10.86 0.71 12.93
C ALA A 81 -10.27 2.09 13.17
N VAL A 82 -9.01 2.17 13.51
CA VAL A 82 -8.27 3.43 13.56
C VAL A 82 -7.53 3.64 12.24
N THR A 83 -7.30 4.89 11.87
CA THR A 83 -6.66 5.24 10.61
C THR A 83 -5.43 6.11 10.83
N VAL A 84 -4.42 5.97 9.96
CA VAL A 84 -3.24 6.85 9.91
C VAL A 84 -3.03 7.27 8.46
N THR A 85 -3.27 8.55 8.19
CA THR A 85 -3.20 9.15 6.86
C THR A 85 -2.25 10.34 6.82
N GLY A 86 -1.93 10.84 5.62
CA GLY A 86 -1.11 12.04 5.47
C GLY A 86 -1.79 13.34 5.94
N GLN A 87 -3.09 13.30 6.25
CA GLN A 87 -3.84 14.43 6.76
C GLN A 87 -3.79 14.54 8.29
N ASP A 88 -3.40 13.45 8.97
CA ASP A 88 -3.33 13.38 10.43
C ASP A 88 -2.06 14.08 10.92
N ASN A 89 -2.20 14.87 11.97
CA ASN A 89 -1.06 15.41 12.68
C ASN A 89 -0.38 14.33 13.55
N GLU A 90 0.81 14.60 14.06
CA GLU A 90 1.58 13.62 14.85
C GLU A 90 0.85 13.12 16.09
N PHE A 91 0.06 14.00 16.76
CA PHE A 91 -0.74 13.61 17.92
C PHE A 91 -1.85 12.61 17.53
N GLN A 92 -2.55 12.86 16.42
CA GLN A 92 -3.59 11.97 15.90
C GLN A 92 -3.03 10.62 15.49
N LYS A 93 -1.90 10.62 14.80
CA LYS A 93 -1.19 9.38 14.43
C LYS A 93 -0.80 8.56 15.65
N GLN A 94 -0.20 9.22 16.65
CA GLN A 94 0.20 8.55 17.90
C GLN A 94 -1.00 8.01 18.67
N ALA A 95 -2.10 8.76 18.75
CA ALA A 95 -3.33 8.30 19.39
C ALA A 95 -3.94 7.07 18.69
N ALA A 96 -3.92 7.02 17.36
CA ALA A 96 -4.37 5.87 16.59
C ALA A 96 -3.48 4.64 16.83
N VAL A 97 -2.16 4.82 16.83
CA VAL A 97 -1.19 3.76 17.13
C VAL A 97 -1.36 3.25 18.57
N ASP A 98 -1.48 4.14 19.53
CA ASP A 98 -1.67 3.76 20.94
C ASP A 98 -2.98 3.00 21.16
N SER A 99 -4.07 3.43 20.49
CA SER A 99 -5.34 2.71 20.51
C SER A 99 -5.20 1.31 19.94
N PHE A 100 -4.53 1.16 18.79
CA PHE A 100 -4.29 -0.15 18.18
C PHE A 100 -3.41 -1.05 19.05
N GLN A 101 -2.35 -0.50 19.64
CA GLN A 101 -1.41 -1.26 20.46
C GLN A 101 -2.01 -1.73 21.79
N LYS A 102 -2.81 -0.88 22.45
CA LYS A 102 -3.21 -1.06 23.86
C LYS A 102 -4.67 -1.43 24.07
N ASN A 103 -5.56 -1.09 23.13
CA ASN A 103 -6.99 -1.33 23.28
C ASN A 103 -7.39 -2.65 22.60
N GLU A 104 -7.90 -3.60 23.37
CA GLU A 104 -8.36 -4.91 22.90
C GLU A 104 -9.55 -4.81 21.92
N ASN A 105 -10.35 -3.73 21.99
CA ASN A 105 -11.47 -3.51 21.09
C ASN A 105 -11.08 -2.86 19.75
N THR A 106 -9.79 -2.49 19.59
CA THR A 106 -9.27 -1.90 18.35
C THR A 106 -8.42 -2.96 17.62
N ASN A 107 -9.08 -3.74 16.76
CA ASN A 107 -8.43 -4.88 16.09
C ASN A 107 -7.91 -4.54 14.70
N ILE A 108 -8.27 -3.39 14.14
CA ILE A 108 -7.93 -3.01 12.78
C ILE A 108 -7.29 -1.61 12.80
N ILE A 109 -6.12 -1.49 12.16
CA ILE A 109 -5.52 -0.21 11.83
C ILE A 109 -5.31 -0.13 10.31
N ILE A 110 -5.76 0.96 9.69
CA ILE A 110 -5.66 1.21 8.26
C ILE A 110 -4.68 2.36 8.06
N LEU A 111 -3.60 2.10 7.33
CA LEU A 111 -2.54 3.09 7.11
C LEU A 111 -2.38 3.42 5.63
N ASN A 112 -2.15 4.70 5.33
CA ASN A 112 -1.58 5.06 4.05
C ASN A 112 -0.07 4.77 4.07
N HIS A 113 0.48 4.17 3.01
CA HIS A 113 1.91 3.79 2.92
C HIS A 113 2.86 4.92 3.34
N LYS A 114 2.57 6.16 2.91
CA LYS A 114 3.41 7.33 3.20
C LYS A 114 3.16 7.94 4.58
N ALA A 115 1.97 7.75 5.14
CA ALA A 115 1.60 8.33 6.42
C ALA A 115 2.18 7.55 7.60
N GLY A 116 2.49 6.28 7.39
CA GLY A 116 3.25 5.45 8.32
C GLY A 116 4.71 5.88 8.47
N GLY A 117 5.01 7.15 8.18
CA GLY A 117 6.34 7.77 8.23
C GLY A 117 7.19 7.35 9.43
N VAL A 118 8.33 7.93 9.60
CA VAL A 118 9.36 7.57 10.56
C VAL A 118 8.81 7.19 11.94
N GLY A 119 9.03 5.94 12.40
CA GLY A 119 8.94 5.59 13.81
C GLY A 119 7.71 4.82 14.29
N ILE A 120 6.64 4.64 13.50
CA ILE A 120 5.45 3.87 13.93
C ILE A 120 5.82 2.39 14.18
N THR A 121 5.41 1.87 15.34
CA THR A 121 5.59 0.47 15.76
C THR A 121 4.22 -0.17 15.95
N LEU A 122 3.99 -1.33 15.32
CA LEU A 122 2.69 -2.01 15.27
C LEU A 122 2.80 -3.49 15.70
N THR A 123 3.58 -3.75 16.75
CA THR A 123 3.86 -5.11 17.25
C THR A 123 2.67 -5.81 17.89
N ALA A 124 1.54 -5.13 18.08
CA ALA A 124 0.30 -5.76 18.52
C ALA A 124 -0.35 -6.67 17.46
N SER A 125 0.15 -6.61 16.20
CA SER A 125 -0.29 -7.51 15.14
C SER A 125 0.90 -8.21 14.49
N SER A 126 0.72 -9.48 14.15
CA SER A 126 1.58 -10.24 13.25
C SER A 126 0.99 -10.37 11.84
N GLU A 127 -0.21 -9.83 11.60
CA GLU A 127 -0.90 -9.90 10.33
C GLU A 127 -0.87 -8.56 9.60
N VAL A 128 -0.35 -8.57 8.39
CA VAL A 128 -0.24 -7.40 7.51
C VAL A 128 -0.96 -7.68 6.19
N LEU A 129 -1.91 -6.84 5.81
CA LEU A 129 -2.57 -6.88 4.51
C LEU A 129 -2.11 -5.70 3.66
N MET A 130 -1.43 -5.98 2.56
CA MET A 130 -1.16 -5.02 1.49
C MET A 130 -2.33 -5.03 0.50
N LEU A 131 -3.35 -4.20 0.75
CA LEU A 131 -4.50 -4.07 -0.15
C LEU A 131 -4.13 -3.34 -1.44
N GLU A 132 -3.27 -2.36 -1.32
CA GLU A 132 -2.66 -1.67 -2.46
C GLU A 132 -1.14 -1.76 -2.34
N LEU A 133 -0.48 -1.95 -3.47
CA LEU A 133 0.98 -2.03 -3.52
C LEU A 133 1.63 -0.65 -3.49
N PRO A 134 2.71 -0.48 -2.71
CA PRO A 134 3.65 0.62 -2.94
C PRO A 134 4.30 0.54 -4.33
N TRP A 135 5.06 1.58 -4.72
CA TRP A 135 5.76 1.58 -6.01
C TRP A 135 7.09 0.84 -6.00
N THR A 136 7.65 0.56 -4.82
CA THR A 136 8.98 -0.04 -4.69
C THR A 136 8.99 -1.16 -3.66
N GLN A 137 9.88 -2.12 -3.83
CA GLN A 137 10.14 -3.18 -2.87
C GLN A 137 10.55 -2.62 -1.49
N ALA A 138 11.41 -1.59 -1.47
CA ALA A 138 11.82 -0.96 -0.23
C ALA A 138 10.65 -0.36 0.57
N ASP A 139 9.63 0.19 -0.12
CA ASP A 139 8.41 0.67 0.54
C ASP A 139 7.57 -0.48 1.09
N CYS A 140 7.52 -1.64 0.39
CA CYS A 140 6.84 -2.84 0.89
C CYS A 140 7.51 -3.32 2.18
N GLU A 141 8.81 -3.53 2.15
CA GLU A 141 9.61 -3.95 3.31
C GLU A 141 9.50 -2.95 4.48
N GLN A 142 9.46 -1.65 4.17
CA GLN A 142 9.25 -0.63 5.20
C GLN A 142 7.87 -0.75 5.86
N CYS A 143 6.81 -1.07 5.11
CA CYS A 143 5.48 -1.34 5.66
C CYS A 143 5.49 -2.57 6.56
N GLU A 144 6.06 -3.68 6.12
CA GLU A 144 6.18 -4.92 6.88
C GLU A 144 6.99 -4.73 8.17
N ALA A 145 8.10 -3.99 8.07
CA ALA A 145 8.98 -3.67 9.19
C ALA A 145 8.31 -2.84 10.30
N ARG A 146 7.07 -2.34 10.11
CA ARG A 146 6.29 -1.72 11.21
C ARG A 146 5.81 -2.75 12.21
N CYS A 147 5.52 -3.97 11.77
CA CYS A 147 5.13 -5.10 12.61
C CYS A 147 6.34 -5.95 13.01
N HIS A 148 7.31 -6.11 12.11
CA HIS A 148 8.52 -6.88 12.35
C HIS A 148 9.58 -6.04 13.08
N ARG A 149 9.39 -5.85 14.40
CA ARG A 149 10.28 -5.06 15.27
C ARG A 149 10.55 -5.79 16.59
N MET A 150 11.57 -5.31 17.33
CA MET A 150 11.81 -5.77 18.70
C MET A 150 10.53 -5.65 19.52
N GLY A 151 10.15 -6.73 20.20
CA GLY A 151 8.89 -6.83 20.94
C GLY A 151 7.76 -7.53 20.19
N GLN A 152 7.95 -7.94 18.94
CA GLN A 152 7.02 -8.81 18.23
C GLN A 152 7.26 -10.28 18.64
N PRO A 153 6.28 -10.93 19.32
CA PRO A 153 6.45 -12.30 19.80
C PRO A 153 6.21 -13.36 18.72
N SER A 154 5.60 -12.99 17.59
CA SER A 154 5.15 -13.90 16.54
C SER A 154 5.83 -13.62 15.20
N ASN A 155 5.87 -14.62 14.33
CA ASN A 155 6.26 -14.40 12.93
C ASN A 155 5.25 -13.51 12.25
N VAL A 156 5.74 -12.48 11.56
CA VAL A 156 4.89 -11.55 10.80
C VAL A 156 4.54 -12.16 9.45
N ARG A 157 3.25 -12.24 9.16
CA ARG A 157 2.72 -12.66 7.86
C ARG A 157 2.25 -11.46 7.07
N ALA A 158 2.86 -11.22 5.93
CA ALA A 158 2.44 -10.19 4.98
C ALA A 158 1.68 -10.82 3.81
N THR A 159 0.41 -10.46 3.67
CA THR A 159 -0.46 -10.92 2.59
C THR A 159 -0.64 -9.80 1.57
N TYR A 160 -0.38 -10.08 0.31
CA TYR A 160 -0.53 -9.16 -0.81
C TYR A 160 -1.80 -9.50 -1.58
N LEU A 161 -2.78 -8.61 -1.55
CA LEU A 161 -4.04 -8.81 -2.28
C LEU A 161 -3.93 -8.23 -3.68
N LEU A 162 -3.86 -9.10 -4.67
CA LEU A 162 -3.73 -8.72 -6.08
C LEU A 162 -5.07 -8.97 -6.81
N GLY A 163 -5.44 -8.03 -7.66
CA GLY A 163 -6.56 -8.24 -8.59
C GLY A 163 -6.09 -9.06 -9.79
N ASP A 164 -6.79 -10.13 -10.11
CA ASP A 164 -6.52 -10.93 -11.30
C ASP A 164 -6.77 -10.13 -12.58
N ASN A 165 -5.89 -10.28 -13.59
CA ASN A 165 -5.92 -9.54 -14.85
C ASN A 165 -5.97 -8.00 -14.70
N THR A 166 -5.35 -7.46 -13.64
CA THR A 166 -5.26 -6.02 -13.39
C THR A 166 -3.82 -5.52 -13.40
N LEU A 167 -3.66 -4.19 -13.27
CA LEU A 167 -2.33 -3.58 -13.12
C LEU A 167 -1.63 -3.94 -11.80
N ASP A 168 -2.32 -4.50 -10.81
CA ASP A 168 -1.69 -4.94 -9.56
C ASP A 168 -0.67 -6.03 -9.82
N GLN A 169 -1.03 -7.03 -10.66
CA GLN A 169 -0.14 -8.13 -11.00
C GLN A 169 1.10 -7.62 -11.75
N TRP A 170 0.89 -6.76 -12.75
CA TRP A 170 2.00 -6.12 -13.46
C TRP A 170 2.92 -5.32 -12.53
N LEU A 171 2.35 -4.55 -11.58
CA LEU A 171 3.14 -3.79 -10.60
C LEU A 171 3.91 -4.73 -9.66
N TYR A 172 3.26 -5.80 -9.20
CA TYR A 172 3.89 -6.80 -8.35
C TYR A 172 5.08 -7.46 -9.04
N ASP A 173 4.92 -7.89 -10.30
CA ASP A 173 5.99 -8.50 -11.08
C ASP A 173 7.21 -7.56 -11.22
N ILE A 174 6.98 -6.29 -11.54
CA ILE A 174 8.05 -5.27 -11.60
C ILE A 174 8.76 -5.12 -10.25
N ILE A 175 8.02 -5.12 -9.14
CA ILE A 175 8.59 -5.02 -7.79
C ILE A 175 9.48 -6.23 -7.52
N GLN A 176 9.02 -7.45 -7.86
CA GLN A 176 9.80 -8.68 -7.66
C GLN A 176 11.05 -8.74 -8.56
N GLU A 177 10.94 -8.37 -9.83
CA GLU A 177 12.11 -8.30 -10.73
C GLU A 177 13.20 -7.36 -10.19
N LYS A 178 12.79 -6.18 -9.70
CA LYS A 178 13.73 -5.23 -9.10
C LYS A 178 14.35 -5.73 -7.81
N LYS A 179 13.62 -6.51 -7.00
CA LYS A 179 14.14 -7.17 -5.81
C LYS A 179 15.28 -8.12 -6.16
N VAL A 180 15.06 -8.99 -7.15
CA VAL A 180 16.08 -9.95 -7.62
C VAL A 180 17.35 -9.23 -8.07
N ILE A 181 17.22 -8.15 -8.84
CA ILE A 181 18.36 -7.35 -9.30
C ILE A 181 19.09 -6.69 -8.11
N ALA A 182 18.35 -6.10 -7.17
CA ALA A 182 18.92 -5.46 -6.00
C ALA A 182 19.71 -6.47 -5.14
N ASN A 183 19.14 -7.64 -4.88
CA ASN A 183 19.78 -8.72 -4.11
C ASN A 183 21.07 -9.22 -4.80
N ALA A 184 21.05 -9.37 -6.13
CA ALA A 184 22.22 -9.76 -6.89
C ALA A 184 23.37 -8.72 -6.82
N VAL A 185 23.03 -7.43 -6.72
CA VAL A 185 24.03 -6.33 -6.60
C VAL A 185 24.55 -6.18 -5.19
N THR A 186 23.70 -6.39 -4.17
CA THR A 186 24.07 -6.21 -2.75
C THR A 186 24.63 -7.47 -2.10
N GLY A 187 24.57 -8.63 -2.80
CA GLY A 187 25.02 -9.92 -2.26
C GLY A 187 24.16 -10.45 -1.11
N THR A 188 22.97 -9.89 -0.93
CA THR A 188 21.97 -10.40 0.02
C THR A 188 21.21 -11.56 -0.62
N GLU A 189 21.52 -12.79 -0.22
CA GLU A 189 20.65 -13.93 -0.53
C GLU A 189 19.42 -13.84 0.40
N ASP A 190 18.21 -13.94 -0.18
CA ASP A 190 17.01 -14.20 0.61
C ASP A 190 17.18 -15.59 1.22
N THR A 191 17.64 -15.67 2.45
CA THR A 191 17.50 -16.86 3.27
C THR A 191 16.01 -16.98 3.59
N ILE A 192 15.29 -17.71 2.72
CA ILE A 192 13.97 -18.23 3.04
C ILE A 192 14.20 -19.32 4.09
N PRO A 193 13.64 -19.18 5.31
CA PRO A 193 13.65 -20.27 6.28
C PRO A 193 12.71 -21.39 5.84
#